data_377a5b014f17b8c3de9e6ad66ed97be6
#
_entry.id   377a5b014f17b8c3de9e6ad66ed97be6
#
_cell.length_a   1.000
_cell.length_b   1.000
_cell.length_c   1.000
_cell.angle_alpha   90.00
_cell.angle_beta   90.00
_cell.angle_gamma   90.00
#
_symmetry.space_group_name_H-M   'P 1'
#
loop_
_entity.id
_entity.type
_entity.pdbx_description
1 polymer ?
#
loop_
_entity_poly.entity_id
_entity_poly.type
_entity_poly.pdbx_seq_one_letter_code
_entity_poly.pdbx_strand_id
1 'polypeptide(L)'
;MLKQVSTTLQVRAASRGLHEITDRIREWLDSERIESGLLTIFCAHTSASLVIQENAARAAREDLERLFEQVAPENPSLYTHNDEGPDDMPAHIRSALTQTQLSIPVQAGKMVLGTWQGIFLFEHRHSTPTRKIALHVIGEAQ
;
A
#
# COMPACT_ATOMS: atom_id res chain seq x y z
N MET A 1 17.24 -19.95 13.88
CA MET A 1 16.02 -20.77 13.67
C MET A 1 15.07 -20.03 12.75
N LEU A 2 14.55 -20.73 11.79
CA LEU A 2 13.56 -20.17 10.89
C LEU A 2 12.28 -19.85 11.65
N LYS A 3 11.78 -18.63 11.45
CA LYS A 3 10.58 -18.12 12.09
C LYS A 3 9.67 -17.52 11.04
N GLN A 4 8.37 -17.69 11.21
CA GLN A 4 7.41 -16.94 10.39
C GLN A 4 6.27 -16.44 11.28
N VAL A 5 5.77 -15.27 10.95
CA VAL A 5 4.70 -14.62 11.70
C VAL A 5 3.92 -13.70 10.77
N SER A 6 2.63 -13.58 11.04
CA SER A 6 1.77 -12.69 10.28
C SER A 6 0.87 -11.87 11.19
N THR A 7 0.43 -10.75 10.68
CA THR A 7 -0.55 -9.87 11.32
C THR A 7 -1.37 -9.14 10.26
N THR A 8 -2.38 -8.43 10.69
CA THR A 8 -3.16 -7.55 9.81
C THR A 8 -3.18 -6.16 10.42
N LEU A 9 -2.72 -5.17 9.65
CA LEU A 9 -2.90 -3.78 10.01
C LEU A 9 -4.26 -3.32 9.50
N GLN A 10 -4.96 -2.54 10.32
CA GLN A 10 -6.14 -1.82 9.88
C GLN A 10 -5.75 -0.37 9.65
N VAL A 11 -5.94 0.11 8.44
CA VAL A 11 -5.56 1.45 8.03
C VAL A 11 -6.78 2.17 7.46
N ARG A 12 -7.07 3.34 7.99
CA ARG A 12 -8.08 4.22 7.42
C ARG A 12 -7.42 5.53 7.03
N ALA A 13 -7.41 5.81 5.72
CA ALA A 13 -6.85 7.04 5.20
C ALA A 13 -7.75 8.23 5.56
N ALA A 14 -7.14 9.39 5.75
CA ALA A 14 -7.89 10.62 6.00
C ALA A 14 -8.60 11.14 4.74
N SER A 15 -8.09 10.76 3.56
CA SER A 15 -8.61 11.19 2.27
C SER A 15 -8.19 10.20 1.19
N ARG A 16 -8.78 10.31 0.00
CA ARG A 16 -8.29 9.57 -1.17
C ARG A 16 -6.86 10.01 -1.49
N GLY A 17 -6.03 9.09 -1.96
CA GLY A 17 -4.65 9.37 -2.37
C GLY A 17 -3.63 8.51 -1.66
N LEU A 18 -2.38 8.94 -1.70
CA LEU A 18 -1.23 8.23 -1.17
C LEU A 18 -1.02 8.56 0.31
N HIS A 19 -0.98 7.51 1.14
CA HIS A 19 -0.76 7.64 2.59
C HIS A 19 0.37 6.72 3.02
N GLU A 20 1.44 7.29 3.54
CA GLU A 20 2.61 6.51 3.93
C GLU A 20 2.33 5.66 5.17
N ILE A 21 2.68 4.38 5.11
CA ILE A 21 2.50 3.41 6.20
C ILE A 21 3.83 2.75 6.62
N THR A 22 4.95 3.25 6.14
CA THR A 22 6.27 2.68 6.38
C THR A 22 6.55 2.47 7.86
N ASP A 23 6.29 3.49 8.69
CA ASP A 23 6.66 3.45 10.10
C ASP A 23 5.86 2.39 10.88
N ARG A 24 4.59 2.21 10.55
CA ARG A 24 3.76 1.17 11.20
C ARG A 24 4.28 -0.23 10.86
N ILE A 25 4.71 -0.43 9.63
CA ILE A 25 5.26 -1.72 9.18
C ILE A 25 6.62 -1.95 9.83
N ARG A 26 7.47 -0.92 9.86
CA ARG A 26 8.79 -1.00 10.50
C ARG A 26 8.67 -1.34 11.99
N GLU A 27 7.76 -0.71 12.69
CA GLU A 27 7.54 -0.95 14.12
C GLU A 27 7.14 -2.39 14.39
N TRP A 28 6.21 -2.93 13.60
CA TRP A 28 5.82 -4.34 13.72
C TRP A 28 6.99 -5.27 13.42
N LEU A 29 7.71 -5.02 12.33
CA LEU A 29 8.86 -5.86 11.94
C LEU A 29 9.93 -5.87 13.03
N ASP A 30 10.23 -4.71 13.61
CA ASP A 30 11.21 -4.59 14.69
C ASP A 30 10.79 -5.45 15.90
N SER A 31 9.49 -5.48 16.20
CA SER A 31 8.98 -6.28 17.35
C SER A 31 9.11 -7.78 17.12
N GLU A 32 9.16 -8.22 15.86
CA GLU A 32 9.24 -9.65 15.53
C GLU A 32 10.67 -10.20 15.50
N ARG A 33 11.68 -9.34 15.52
CA ARG A 33 13.09 -9.70 15.71
C ARG A 33 13.59 -10.68 14.64
N ILE A 34 13.34 -10.36 13.38
CA ILE A 34 13.85 -11.12 12.25
C ILE A 34 15.18 -10.49 11.81
N GLU A 35 16.22 -11.29 11.71
CA GLU A 35 17.55 -10.82 11.26
C GLU A 35 17.62 -10.76 9.76
N SER A 36 17.21 -11.82 9.08
CA SER A 36 17.29 -11.93 7.62
C SER A 36 16.08 -12.70 7.12
N GLY A 37 15.41 -12.16 6.11
CA GLY A 37 14.22 -12.82 5.60
C GLY A 37 13.50 -12.04 4.52
N LEU A 38 12.24 -12.35 4.35
CA LEU A 38 11.36 -11.73 3.37
C LEU A 38 10.07 -11.28 4.03
N LEU A 39 9.76 -10.01 3.84
CA LEU A 39 8.49 -9.41 4.28
C LEU A 39 7.55 -9.33 3.08
N THR A 40 6.34 -9.83 3.25
CA THR A 40 5.26 -9.70 2.28
C THR A 40 4.18 -8.80 2.85
N ILE A 41 3.74 -7.84 2.06
CA ILE A 41 2.68 -6.88 2.40
C ILE A 41 1.58 -7.06 1.36
N PHE A 42 0.34 -7.28 1.81
CA PHE A 42 -0.76 -7.58 0.90
C PHE A 42 -1.99 -6.75 1.24
N CYS A 43 -2.48 -5.99 0.25
CA CYS A 43 -3.71 -5.22 0.36
C CYS A 43 -4.89 -6.09 -0.09
N ALA A 44 -5.76 -6.45 0.84
CA ALA A 44 -6.87 -7.37 0.60
C ALA A 44 -8.12 -6.65 0.07
N HIS A 45 -7.95 -5.75 -0.90
CA HIS A 45 -9.03 -4.92 -1.45
C HIS A 45 -8.89 -4.75 -2.96
N THR A 46 -10.00 -4.39 -3.61
CA THR A 46 -10.03 -4.07 -5.05
C THR A 46 -10.19 -2.58 -5.33
N SER A 47 -10.30 -1.77 -4.29
CA SER A 47 -10.45 -0.30 -4.42
C SER A 47 -9.43 0.48 -3.61
N ALA A 48 -8.36 -0.18 -3.20
CA ALA A 48 -7.14 0.38 -2.64
C ALA A 48 -5.98 -0.52 -3.02
N SER A 49 -4.77 -0.01 -2.94
CA SER A 49 -3.59 -0.74 -3.38
C SER A 49 -2.33 -0.27 -2.64
N LEU A 50 -1.20 -0.81 -3.03
CA LEU A 50 0.09 -0.50 -2.42
C LEU A 50 1.04 0.01 -3.50
N VAL A 51 1.90 0.94 -3.11
CA VAL A 51 3.03 1.36 -3.95
C VAL A 51 4.23 1.65 -3.06
N ILE A 52 5.43 1.45 -3.61
CA ILE A 52 6.66 1.98 -3.05
C ILE A 52 7.05 3.16 -3.91
N GLN A 53 7.15 4.32 -3.30
CA GLN A 53 7.44 5.56 -4.00
C GLN A 53 8.29 6.49 -3.16
N GLU A 54 8.78 7.53 -3.82
CA GLU A 54 9.56 8.59 -3.20
C GLU A 54 8.72 9.28 -2.12
N ASN A 55 9.28 9.44 -0.93
CA ASN A 55 8.54 9.92 0.23
C ASN A 55 9.00 11.27 0.76
N ALA A 56 9.98 11.91 0.14
CA ALA A 56 10.50 13.19 0.60
C ALA A 56 9.73 14.39 0.04
N ALA A 57 9.36 14.36 -1.23
CA ALA A 57 8.72 15.49 -1.90
C ALA A 57 7.21 15.28 -2.00
N ARG A 58 6.44 16.13 -1.34
CA ARG A 58 4.99 16.15 -1.45
C ARG A 58 4.53 16.34 -2.89
N ALA A 59 5.26 17.17 -3.65
CA ALA A 59 4.93 17.43 -5.05
C ALA A 59 4.97 16.15 -5.91
N ALA A 60 5.86 15.20 -5.61
CA ALA A 60 5.91 13.94 -6.33
C ALA A 60 4.62 13.13 -6.13
N ARG A 61 4.10 13.10 -4.90
CA ARG A 61 2.83 12.43 -4.61
C ARG A 61 1.67 13.12 -5.31
N GLU A 62 1.64 14.43 -5.28
CA GLU A 62 0.58 15.21 -5.95
C GLU A 62 0.57 14.97 -7.46
N ASP A 63 1.74 14.89 -8.09
CA ASP A 63 1.85 14.62 -9.52
C ASP A 63 1.36 13.21 -9.86
N LEU A 64 1.71 12.21 -9.03
CA LEU A 64 1.23 10.85 -9.23
C LEU A 64 -0.30 10.77 -9.08
N GLU A 65 -0.85 11.39 -8.06
CA GLU A 65 -2.30 11.40 -7.84
C GLU A 65 -3.03 12.07 -9.01
N ARG A 66 -2.47 13.17 -9.53
CA ARG A 66 -3.06 13.87 -10.69
C ARG A 66 -3.03 13.02 -11.96
N LEU A 67 -1.94 12.28 -12.17
CA LEU A 67 -1.86 11.35 -13.31
C LEU A 67 -2.99 10.32 -13.26
N PHE A 68 -3.23 9.74 -12.08
CA PHE A 68 -4.29 8.74 -11.93
C PHE A 68 -5.68 9.33 -12.11
N GLU A 69 -5.89 10.59 -11.79
CA GLU A 69 -7.15 11.28 -12.11
C GLU A 69 -7.38 11.36 -13.63
N GLN A 70 -6.32 11.53 -14.41
CA GLN A 70 -6.41 11.56 -15.88
C GLN A 70 -6.60 10.17 -16.48
N VAL A 71 -5.92 9.16 -15.92
CA VAL A 71 -5.98 7.77 -16.41
C VAL A 71 -7.33 7.14 -16.09
N ALA A 72 -7.87 7.41 -14.91
CA ALA A 72 -9.14 6.84 -14.44
C ALA A 72 -10.06 7.96 -13.92
N PRO A 73 -10.64 8.75 -14.82
CA PRO A 73 -11.50 9.87 -14.41
C PRO A 73 -12.85 9.38 -13.88
N GLU A 74 -13.42 10.16 -12.97
CA GLU A 74 -14.75 9.90 -12.43
C GLU A 74 -15.83 10.39 -13.41
N ASN A 75 -15.93 9.70 -14.54
CA ASN A 75 -16.91 10.00 -15.57
C ASN A 75 -17.75 8.75 -15.85
N PRO A 76 -18.97 8.66 -15.30
CA PRO A 76 -19.82 7.47 -15.45
C PRO A 76 -20.10 7.07 -16.89
N SER A 77 -20.07 8.02 -17.82
CA SER A 77 -20.33 7.73 -19.22
C SER A 77 -19.23 6.85 -19.86
N LEU A 78 -18.06 6.75 -19.25
CA LEU A 78 -16.95 5.93 -19.74
C LEU A 78 -17.06 4.48 -19.29
N TYR A 79 -17.92 4.15 -18.32
CA TYR A 79 -17.95 2.85 -17.68
C TYR A 79 -19.34 2.25 -17.68
N THR A 80 -19.40 0.91 -17.61
CA THR A 80 -20.65 0.16 -17.46
C THR A 80 -20.97 -0.14 -16.00
N HIS A 81 -19.94 -0.22 -15.15
CA HIS A 81 -20.09 -0.51 -13.71
C HIS A 81 -20.18 0.80 -12.93
N ASN A 82 -21.40 1.23 -12.62
CA ASN A 82 -21.66 2.51 -11.95
C ASN A 82 -22.54 2.37 -10.68
N ASP A 83 -22.79 1.14 -10.21
CA ASP A 83 -23.76 0.87 -9.15
C ASP A 83 -23.33 1.38 -7.77
N GLU A 84 -22.03 1.52 -7.55
CA GLU A 84 -21.46 1.84 -6.23
C GLU A 84 -20.88 3.25 -6.17
N GLY A 85 -21.30 4.12 -7.06
CA GLY A 85 -20.86 5.51 -7.10
C GLY A 85 -19.85 5.80 -8.21
N PRO A 86 -19.64 7.10 -8.52
CA PRO A 86 -18.79 7.49 -9.65
C PRO A 86 -17.31 7.24 -9.42
N ASP A 87 -16.87 7.03 -8.19
CA ASP A 87 -15.48 6.77 -7.86
C ASP A 87 -15.14 5.27 -7.81
N ASP A 88 -16.12 4.37 -7.94
CA ASP A 88 -15.88 2.94 -7.74
C ASP A 88 -15.14 2.31 -8.93
N MET A 89 -15.62 2.47 -10.15
CA MET A 89 -14.90 1.90 -11.31
C MET A 89 -13.52 2.54 -11.51
N PRO A 90 -13.35 3.86 -11.37
CA PRO A 90 -12.01 4.45 -11.32
C PRO A 90 -11.10 3.83 -10.25
N ALA A 91 -11.64 3.52 -9.07
CA ALA A 91 -10.88 2.87 -8.01
C ALA A 91 -10.39 1.48 -8.44
N HIS A 92 -11.23 0.69 -9.10
CA HIS A 92 -10.84 -0.62 -9.62
C HIS A 92 -9.73 -0.51 -10.68
N ILE A 93 -9.81 0.48 -11.55
CA ILE A 93 -8.78 0.71 -12.58
C ILE A 93 -7.46 1.08 -11.92
N ARG A 94 -7.48 1.99 -10.97
CA ARG A 94 -6.28 2.41 -10.24
C ARG A 94 -5.65 1.25 -9.49
N SER A 95 -6.45 0.42 -8.83
CA SER A 95 -5.97 -0.78 -8.15
C SER A 95 -5.34 -1.77 -9.12
N ALA A 96 -5.94 -1.97 -10.29
CA ALA A 96 -5.43 -2.88 -11.32
C ALA A 96 -4.08 -2.42 -11.91
N LEU A 97 -3.83 -1.11 -11.90
CA LEU A 97 -2.59 -0.53 -12.45
C LEU A 97 -1.47 -0.41 -11.41
N THR A 98 -1.76 -0.62 -10.15
CA THR A 98 -0.78 -0.53 -9.07
C THR A 98 -0.57 -1.90 -8.42
N GLN A 99 -0.09 -1.98 -7.18
CA GLN A 99 0.28 -3.25 -6.58
C GLN A 99 -0.70 -3.65 -5.48
N THR A 100 -1.11 -4.91 -5.46
CA THR A 100 -1.79 -5.48 -4.30
C THR A 100 -0.80 -6.07 -3.31
N GLN A 101 0.38 -6.46 -3.79
CA GLN A 101 1.39 -7.12 -3.00
C GLN A 101 2.74 -6.44 -3.18
N LEU A 102 3.49 -6.33 -2.08
CA LEU A 102 4.88 -5.91 -2.09
C LEU A 102 5.72 -6.98 -1.39
N SER A 103 6.90 -7.23 -1.92
CA SER A 103 7.88 -8.14 -1.35
C SER A 103 9.13 -7.35 -1.05
N ILE A 104 9.56 -7.34 0.22
CA ILE A 104 10.71 -6.53 0.65
C ILE A 104 11.68 -7.41 1.41
N PRO A 105 12.93 -7.53 0.94
CA PRO A 105 13.96 -8.25 1.71
C PRO A 105 14.21 -7.59 3.06
N VAL A 106 14.52 -8.42 4.06
CA VAL A 106 14.93 -7.98 5.39
C VAL A 106 16.37 -8.40 5.60
N GLN A 107 17.24 -7.47 5.93
CA GLN A 107 18.66 -7.69 6.17
C GLN A 107 19.09 -6.91 7.41
N ALA A 108 19.85 -7.54 8.29
CA ALA A 108 20.28 -6.94 9.56
C ALA A 108 19.10 -6.36 10.35
N GLY A 109 17.97 -7.06 10.34
CA GLY A 109 16.78 -6.68 11.08
C GLY A 109 15.94 -5.58 10.45
N LYS A 110 16.27 -5.13 9.24
CA LYS A 110 15.63 -3.96 8.62
C LYS A 110 15.16 -4.25 7.21
N MET A 111 14.06 -3.60 6.81
CA MET A 111 13.63 -3.60 5.41
C MET A 111 14.71 -2.95 4.53
N VAL A 112 15.02 -3.59 3.41
CA VAL A 112 16.00 -3.07 2.44
C VAL A 112 15.31 -2.05 1.53
N LEU A 113 14.95 -0.92 2.10
CA LEU A 113 14.41 0.20 1.34
C LEU A 113 15.52 1.19 1.00
N GLY A 114 15.46 1.75 -0.21
CA GLY A 114 16.32 2.88 -0.57
C GLY A 114 16.00 4.11 0.27
N THR A 115 16.92 5.06 0.28
CA THR A 115 16.81 6.29 1.10
C THR A 115 15.48 7.03 0.88
N TRP A 116 15.00 7.04 -0.35
CA TRP A 116 13.80 7.79 -0.72
C TRP A 116 12.55 6.93 -0.87
N GLN A 117 12.65 5.63 -0.61
CA GLN A 117 11.51 4.73 -0.76
C GLN A 117 10.66 4.71 0.50
N GLY A 118 9.38 4.95 0.34
CA GLY A 118 8.37 4.73 1.36
C GLY A 118 7.30 3.79 0.87
N ILE A 119 6.63 3.13 1.81
CA ILE A 119 5.51 2.23 1.53
C ILE A 119 4.24 3.02 1.72
N PHE A 120 3.38 3.04 0.70
CA PHE A 120 2.13 3.80 0.72
C PHE A 120 0.92 2.90 0.54
N LEU A 121 -0.11 3.16 1.33
CA LEU A 121 -1.47 2.78 0.98
C LEU A 121 -1.98 3.81 -0.03
N PHE A 122 -2.42 3.33 -1.18
CA PHE A 122 -3.04 4.17 -2.19
C PHE A 122 -4.57 3.97 -2.09
N GLU A 123 -5.22 4.89 -1.39
CA GLU A 123 -6.68 4.86 -1.22
C GLU A 123 -7.35 5.44 -2.46
N HIS A 124 -8.26 4.70 -3.08
CA HIS A 124 -8.89 5.11 -4.32
C HIS A 124 -10.36 5.53 -4.16
N ARG A 125 -10.92 5.40 -2.95
CA ARG A 125 -12.30 5.80 -2.67
C ARG A 125 -12.36 7.07 -1.85
N HIS A 126 -13.34 7.94 -2.13
CA HIS A 126 -13.58 9.13 -1.33
C HIS A 126 -14.11 8.81 0.07
N SER A 127 -14.85 7.71 0.21
CA SER A 127 -15.41 7.28 1.50
C SER A 127 -14.37 6.80 2.50
N THR A 128 -13.15 6.50 2.04
CA THR A 128 -12.02 6.05 2.87
C THR A 128 -12.41 4.96 3.89
N PRO A 129 -12.86 3.77 3.44
CA PRO A 129 -13.18 2.69 4.38
C PRO A 129 -11.92 2.18 5.07
N THR A 130 -12.10 1.49 6.20
CA THR A 130 -10.97 0.82 6.87
C THR A 130 -10.40 -0.27 5.96
N ARG A 131 -9.10 -0.21 5.70
CA ARG A 131 -8.40 -1.16 4.85
C ARG A 131 -7.63 -2.17 5.67
N LYS A 132 -7.65 -3.42 5.23
CA LYS A 132 -6.90 -4.51 5.86
C LYS A 132 -5.64 -4.77 5.04
N ILE A 133 -4.50 -4.58 5.68
CA ILE A 133 -3.19 -4.80 5.08
C ILE A 133 -2.54 -5.98 5.82
N ALA A 134 -2.43 -7.10 5.14
CA ALA A 134 -1.82 -8.29 5.72
C ALA A 134 -0.30 -8.16 5.65
N LEU A 135 0.37 -8.48 6.74
CA LEU A 135 1.82 -8.55 6.82
C LEU A 135 2.23 -9.99 7.15
N HIS A 136 3.22 -10.49 6.45
CA HIS A 136 3.83 -11.77 6.74
C HIS A 136 5.33 -11.66 6.58
N VAL A 137 6.07 -12.12 7.57
CA VAL A 137 7.53 -12.21 7.49
C VAL A 137 7.98 -13.63 7.74
N ILE A 138 8.93 -14.10 6.95
CA ILE A 138 9.59 -15.38 7.14
C ILE A 138 11.09 -15.16 7.04
N GLY A 139 11.85 -15.71 7.99
CA GLY A 139 13.29 -15.56 8.00
C GLY A 139 13.96 -16.12 9.23
N GLU A 140 15.24 -15.86 9.33
CA GLU A 140 16.03 -16.25 10.49
C GLU A 140 15.83 -15.25 11.63
N ALA A 141 15.56 -15.75 12.82
CA ALA A 141 15.40 -14.92 14.01
C ALA A 141 16.74 -14.35 14.46
N GLN A 142 16.67 -13.18 15.07
CA GLN A 142 17.83 -12.55 15.72
C GLN A 142 18.34 -13.39 16.90
#